data_ec285c3a4afecc88632570ef59eca52c
#
_entry.id   ec285c3a4afecc88632570ef59eca52c
#
_cell.length_a   1.000
_cell.length_b   1.000
_cell.length_c   1.000
_cell.angle_alpha   90.00
_cell.angle_beta   90.00
_cell.angle_gamma   90.00
#
_symmetry.space_group_name_H-M   'P 1'
#
loop_
_entity.id
_entity.type
_entity.pdbx_description
1 polymer ?
#
loop_
_entity_poly.entity_id
_entity_poly.type
_entity_poly.pdbx_seq_one_letter_code
_entity_poly.pdbx_strand_id
1 'polypeptide(L)'
;MKIKYFAWIKDITNIEEEEINLNKAKNLDELKTYIIEKYPDLKKHMMKEILRFAINQEYAVNNTNLNDEDEIAIFPPVSGG
;
A
#
# COMPACT_ATOMS: atom_id res chain seq x y z
N MET A 1 -2.88 4.35 11.24
CA MET A 1 -1.72 4.38 10.35
C MET A 1 -2.03 5.17 9.09
N LYS A 2 -1.02 5.73 8.48
CA LYS A 2 -1.17 6.55 7.28
C LYS A 2 -0.72 5.76 6.06
N ILE A 3 -1.52 5.82 4.98
CA ILE A 3 -1.15 5.20 3.72
C ILE A 3 -0.98 6.30 2.69
N LYS A 4 0.15 6.30 2.00
CA LYS A 4 0.44 7.27 0.95
C LYS A 4 0.51 6.57 -0.41
N TYR A 5 -0.13 7.16 -1.40
CA TYR A 5 -0.18 6.64 -2.76
C TYR A 5 0.63 7.53 -3.69
N PHE A 6 1.49 6.93 -4.50
CA PHE A 6 2.40 7.67 -5.37
C PHE A 6 2.16 7.36 -6.84
N ALA A 7 2.54 8.31 -7.69
CA ALA A 7 2.52 8.19 -9.15
C ALA A 7 1.14 7.78 -9.66
N TRP A 8 1.07 6.84 -10.62
CA TRP A 8 -0.19 6.43 -11.20
C TRP A 8 -1.11 5.70 -10.22
N ILE A 9 -0.58 5.20 -9.10
CA ILE A 9 -1.42 4.59 -8.08
C ILE A 9 -2.33 5.65 -7.47
N LYS A 10 -1.83 6.85 -7.26
CA LYS A 10 -2.63 7.97 -6.77
C LYS A 10 -3.76 8.30 -7.75
N ASP A 11 -3.52 8.15 -9.04
CA ASP A 11 -4.55 8.40 -10.05
C ASP A 11 -5.70 7.39 -9.95
N ILE A 12 -5.39 6.17 -9.54
CA ILE A 12 -6.42 5.13 -9.35
C ILE A 12 -7.21 5.35 -8.07
N THR A 13 -6.52 5.71 -6.98
CA THR A 13 -7.19 5.92 -5.69
C THR A 13 -7.88 7.29 -5.60
N ASN A 14 -7.43 8.27 -6.40
CA ASN A 14 -7.92 9.64 -6.38
C ASN A 14 -7.60 10.41 -5.11
N ILE A 15 -6.71 9.89 -4.29
CA ILE A 15 -6.24 10.58 -3.08
C ILE A 15 -4.74 10.35 -2.92
N GLU A 16 -4.06 11.30 -2.30
CA GLU A 16 -2.64 11.18 -2.06
C GLU A 16 -2.33 10.34 -0.82
N GLU A 17 -3.19 10.45 0.18
CA GLU A 17 -2.99 9.71 1.43
C GLU A 17 -4.31 9.52 2.15
N GLU A 18 -4.34 8.54 3.05
CA GLU A 18 -5.48 8.33 3.90
C GLU A 18 -5.04 7.72 5.23
N GLU A 19 -5.84 7.95 6.25
CA GLU A 19 -5.65 7.35 7.55
C GLU A 19 -6.55 6.12 7.65
N ILE A 20 -6.02 5.02 8.15
CA ILE A 20 -6.84 3.86 8.47
C ILE A 20 -6.51 3.39 9.88
N ASN A 21 -7.48 2.74 10.49
CA ASN A 21 -7.33 2.20 11.83
C ASN A 21 -6.65 0.83 11.75
N LEU A 22 -5.82 0.50 12.75
CA LEU A 22 -5.12 -0.77 12.78
C LEU A 22 -6.08 -1.96 12.75
N ASN A 23 -7.29 -1.83 13.27
CA ASN A 23 -8.25 -2.93 13.23
C ASN A 23 -8.72 -3.27 11.81
N LYS A 24 -8.42 -2.44 10.82
CA LYS A 24 -8.72 -2.72 9.42
C LYS A 24 -7.67 -3.60 8.77
N ALA A 25 -6.43 -3.51 9.24
CA ALA A 25 -5.32 -4.29 8.69
C ALA A 25 -4.22 -4.38 9.73
N LYS A 26 -3.93 -5.56 10.23
CA LYS A 26 -2.94 -5.76 11.29
C LYS A 26 -1.57 -6.14 10.75
N ASN A 27 -1.50 -6.52 9.49
CA ASN A 27 -0.26 -6.87 8.83
C ASN A 27 -0.34 -6.48 7.37
N LEU A 28 0.77 -6.61 6.66
CA LEU A 28 0.83 -6.16 5.28
C LEU A 28 -0.13 -6.93 4.37
N ASP A 29 -0.29 -8.22 4.57
CA ASP A 29 -1.20 -9.02 3.75
C ASP A 29 -2.65 -8.55 3.93
N GLU A 30 -3.05 -8.25 5.16
CA GLU A 30 -4.39 -7.72 5.42
C GLU A 30 -4.54 -6.32 4.81
N LEU A 31 -3.49 -5.52 4.84
CA LEU A 31 -3.52 -4.21 4.21
C LEU A 31 -3.72 -4.32 2.70
N LYS A 32 -3.03 -5.25 2.06
CA LYS A 32 -3.20 -5.48 0.62
C LYS A 32 -4.65 -5.86 0.31
N THR A 33 -5.24 -6.73 1.11
CA THR A 33 -6.64 -7.12 0.93
C THR A 33 -7.57 -5.94 1.10
N TYR A 34 -7.34 -5.12 2.13
CA TYR A 34 -8.13 -3.92 2.37
C TYR A 34 -8.09 -2.97 1.17
N ILE A 35 -6.90 -2.76 0.62
CA ILE A 35 -6.72 -1.85 -0.50
C ILE A 35 -7.38 -2.37 -1.77
N ILE A 36 -7.29 -3.67 -2.03
CA ILE A 36 -7.93 -4.27 -3.21
C ILE A 36 -9.45 -4.16 -3.10
N GLU A 37 -10.00 -4.35 -1.93
CA GLU A 37 -11.43 -4.24 -1.73
C GLU A 37 -11.92 -2.80 -1.89
N LYS A 38 -11.13 -1.84 -1.42
CA LYS A 38 -11.50 -0.43 -1.53
C LYS A 38 -11.25 0.13 -2.92
N TYR A 39 -10.18 -0.33 -3.58
CA TYR A 39 -9.79 0.13 -4.90
C TYR A 39 -9.60 -1.06 -5.83
N PRO A 40 -10.71 -1.63 -6.35
CA PRO A 40 -10.62 -2.86 -7.15
C PRO A 40 -9.73 -2.76 -8.38
N ASP A 41 -9.55 -1.56 -8.92
CA ASP A 41 -8.68 -1.37 -10.08
C ASP A 41 -7.21 -1.62 -9.77
N LEU A 42 -6.84 -1.68 -8.50
CA LEU A 42 -5.47 -2.03 -8.11
C LEU A 42 -5.24 -3.53 -8.04
N LYS A 43 -6.31 -4.34 -8.10
CA LYS A 43 -6.19 -5.78 -7.89
C LYS A 43 -5.24 -6.44 -8.88
N LYS A 44 -5.35 -6.11 -10.16
CA LYS A 44 -4.49 -6.74 -11.19
C LYS A 44 -3.01 -6.40 -10.97
N HIS A 45 -2.73 -5.19 -10.52
CA HIS A 45 -1.36 -4.76 -10.25
C HIS A 45 -0.81 -5.44 -9.01
N MET A 46 -1.67 -5.62 -8.01
CA MET A 46 -1.30 -6.31 -6.78
C MET A 46 -0.98 -7.78 -7.05
N MET A 47 -1.81 -8.42 -7.86
CA MET A 47 -1.64 -9.85 -8.18
C MET A 47 -0.40 -10.11 -9.03
N LYS A 48 0.01 -9.13 -9.84
CA LYS A 48 1.24 -9.24 -10.63
C LYS A 48 2.48 -8.85 -9.82
N GLU A 49 2.27 -8.52 -8.55
CA GLU A 49 3.35 -8.10 -7.65
C GLU A 49 4.14 -6.91 -8.17
N ILE A 50 3.45 -6.01 -8.89
CA ILE A 50 4.08 -4.81 -9.43
C ILE A 50 4.19 -3.72 -8.37
N LEU A 51 3.24 -3.66 -7.43
CA LEU A 51 3.22 -2.61 -6.43
C LEU A 51 4.31 -2.83 -5.40
N ARG A 52 4.94 -1.75 -5.00
CA ARG A 52 5.97 -1.77 -3.96
C ARG A 52 5.43 -1.11 -2.70
N PHE A 53 5.86 -1.64 -1.57
CA PHE A 53 5.43 -1.14 -0.27
C PHE A 53 6.65 -0.78 0.55
N ALA A 54 6.58 0.37 1.22
CA ALA A 54 7.59 0.76 2.19
C ALA A 54 6.87 1.11 3.49
N ILE A 55 7.36 0.58 4.60
CA ILE A 55 6.81 0.84 5.92
C ILE A 55 7.85 1.69 6.66
N ASN A 56 7.46 2.92 7.00
CA ASN A 56 8.37 3.86 7.65
C ASN A 56 9.68 4.02 6.86
N GLN A 57 9.54 4.14 5.52
CA GLN A 57 10.63 4.37 4.58
C GLN A 57 11.55 3.17 4.36
N GLU A 58 11.15 1.99 4.82
CA GLU A 58 11.90 0.76 4.57
C GLU A 58 11.09 -0.18 3.70
N TYR A 59 11.71 -0.74 2.67
CA TYR A 59 11.04 -1.67 1.78
C TYR A 59 10.54 -2.89 2.53
N ALA A 60 9.28 -3.23 2.30
CA ALA A 60 8.68 -4.42 2.88
C ALA A 60 8.75 -5.54 1.85
N VAL A 61 9.50 -6.60 2.16
CA VAL A 61 9.67 -7.75 1.25
C VAL A 61 8.87 -8.96 1.69
N ASN A 62 8.44 -9.00 2.94
CA ASN A 62 7.64 -10.08 3.49
C ASN A 62 6.43 -9.53 4.21
N ASN A 63 5.51 -10.42 4.58
CA ASN A 63 4.39 -10.00 5.41
C ASN A 63 4.94 -9.47 6.75
N THR A 64 4.56 -8.26 7.08
CA THR A 64 5.07 -7.54 8.24
C THR A 64 3.90 -7.08 9.11
N ASN A 65 4.04 -7.21 10.42
CA ASN A 65 3.04 -6.67 11.34
C ASN A 65 3.08 -5.14 11.30
N LEU A 66 1.90 -4.54 11.37
CA LEU A 66 1.76 -3.10 11.32
C LEU A 66 1.40 -2.54 12.68
N ASN A 67 1.72 -1.26 12.90
CA ASN A 67 1.38 -0.52 14.10
C ASN A 67 0.55 0.71 13.74
N ASP A 68 -0.21 1.22 14.70
CA ASP A 68 -1.08 2.39 14.46
C ASP A 68 -0.31 3.64 13.99
N GLU A 69 0.94 3.73 14.34
CA GLU A 69 1.75 4.91 14.00
C GLU A 69 2.55 4.74 12.71
N ASP A 70 2.41 3.59 12.06
CA ASP A 70 3.18 3.34 10.84
C ASP A 70 2.71 4.22 9.68
N GLU A 71 3.66 4.54 8.81
CA GLU A 71 3.40 5.22 7.55
C GLU A 71 3.76 4.25 6.43
N ILE A 72 2.78 3.91 5.61
CA ILE A 72 2.97 2.96 4.52
C ILE A 72 2.91 3.71 3.19
N ALA A 73 3.96 3.59 2.39
CA ALA A 73 4.01 4.15 1.06
C ALA A 73 3.76 3.04 0.05
N ILE A 74 2.85 3.29 -0.89
CA ILE A 74 2.56 2.37 -1.98
C ILE A 74 2.95 3.07 -3.28
N PHE A 75 3.85 2.45 -4.02
CA PHE A 75 4.40 3.07 -5.21
C PHE A 75 4.72 2.03 -6.28
N PRO A 76 4.75 2.46 -7.56
CA PRO A 76 5.12 1.55 -8.63
C PRO A 76 6.62 1.33 -8.65
N PRO A 77 7.08 0.26 -9.33
CA PRO A 77 8.52 0.05 -9.45
C PRO A 77 9.16 1.20 -10.21
N VAL A 78 10.40 1.51 -9.84
CA VAL A 78 11.17 2.52 -10.56
C VAL A 78 11.59 1.93 -11.88
N SER A 79 11.14 2.51 -12.99
CA SER A 79 11.46 2.01 -14.31
C SER A 79 12.79 2.59 -14.81
N GLY A 80 13.51 1.77 -15.57
CA GLY A 80 14.70 2.23 -16.26
C GLY A 80 15.88 2.50 -15.37
N GLY A 81 15.80 2.02 -14.20
CA GLY A 81 16.90 2.20 -13.25
C GLY A 81 16.97 3.59 -12.75
#